data_9eb8437f23c0cf16acfa7b95c8db9ca1
#
_entry.id   9eb8437f23c0cf16acfa7b95c8db9ca1
#
_cell.length_a   1.000
_cell.length_b   1.000
_cell.length_c   1.000
_cell.angle_alpha   90.00
_cell.angle_beta   90.00
_cell.angle_gamma   90.00
#
_symmetry.space_group_name_H-M   'P 1'
#
loop_
_entity.id
_entity.type
_entity.pdbx_description
1 polymer ?
#
loop_
_entity_poly.entity_id
_entity_poly.type
_entity_poly.pdbx_seq_one_letter_code
_entity_poly.pdbx_strand_id
1 'polypeptide(L)'
;MYKPTKNGLRTNISPRLTLRGLRYYSLNHGWHSSLNTITTLLGYDKLKPYGFPIHGAIDGFSRRVLWLQVVKSNNDPNVPAHLYLECVRDNHGCPLLLWSDCGTENGLAASMQCYFRAQGDDVLAGEKSHRYGSSHANQRIENWWSFFRRCRSSWWINYFKDLVHDGILQLGNELHMECAWLCFSPVIQQELNELVEHWNSHYIRRSRHDTLPGAPDVLYYLPELSGGSDYKVNVPLEKMNEMEAEYELEECINDHQEYFHYVMETRGLQFPSSADEALLLFQNLLEAA
;
A
#
# COMPACT_ATOMS: atom_id res chain seq x y z
N MET A 1 61.39 -29.11 -13.58
CA MET A 1 60.82 -28.74 -12.31
C MET A 1 59.46 -28.06 -12.59
N TYR A 2 58.37 -28.80 -12.46
CA TYR A 2 57.00 -28.35 -12.77
C TYR A 2 56.30 -28.10 -11.42
N LYS A 3 55.81 -26.85 -11.20
CA LYS A 3 54.99 -26.53 -10.03
C LYS A 3 53.53 -26.65 -10.40
N PRO A 4 52.68 -27.37 -9.64
CA PRO A 4 51.25 -27.44 -9.90
C PRO A 4 50.54 -26.22 -9.34
N THR A 5 49.69 -25.61 -10.17
CA THR A 5 48.74 -24.58 -9.80
C THR A 5 47.56 -25.17 -9.00
N LYS A 6 47.33 -24.67 -7.80
CA LYS A 6 46.16 -24.99 -6.98
C LYS A 6 44.96 -24.25 -7.53
N ASN A 7 44.07 -24.96 -8.23
CA ASN A 7 42.70 -24.52 -8.46
C ASN A 7 41.89 -24.68 -7.15
N GLY A 8 41.77 -23.62 -6.41
CA GLY A 8 40.83 -23.56 -5.30
C GLY A 8 39.41 -23.20 -5.81
N LEU A 9 38.51 -24.15 -5.69
CA LEU A 9 37.07 -23.92 -5.79
C LEU A 9 36.68 -22.84 -4.76
N ARG A 10 36.38 -21.63 -5.23
CA ARG A 10 35.72 -20.63 -4.41
C ARG A 10 34.24 -21.03 -4.32
N THR A 11 33.87 -21.65 -3.23
CA THR A 11 32.49 -21.72 -2.80
C THR A 11 32.01 -20.29 -2.59
N ASN A 12 31.05 -19.85 -3.40
CA ASN A 12 30.30 -18.58 -3.20
C ASN A 12 29.51 -18.70 -1.91
N ILE A 13 30.12 -18.31 -0.80
CA ILE A 13 29.38 -18.04 0.45
C ILE A 13 28.74 -16.68 0.23
N SER A 14 27.42 -16.67 0.10
CA SER A 14 26.61 -15.45 0.12
C SER A 14 27.02 -14.60 1.33
N PRO A 15 27.34 -13.31 1.16
CA PRO A 15 27.76 -12.47 2.27
C PRO A 15 26.60 -12.35 3.26
N ARG A 16 26.79 -12.83 4.48
CA ARG A 16 25.83 -12.64 5.58
C ARG A 16 25.65 -11.14 5.80
N LEU A 17 24.50 -10.62 5.43
CA LEU A 17 24.12 -9.23 5.64
C LEU A 17 24.01 -8.96 7.16
N THR A 18 24.99 -8.29 7.74
CA THR A 18 24.93 -7.82 9.12
C THR A 18 24.18 -6.50 9.17
N LEU A 19 23.52 -6.18 10.30
CA LEU A 19 22.86 -4.87 10.53
C LEU A 19 23.81 -3.67 10.28
N ARG A 20 25.10 -3.86 10.55
CA ARG A 20 26.15 -2.88 10.23
C ARG A 20 26.41 -2.79 8.74
N GLY A 21 26.36 -3.90 8.03
CA GLY A 21 26.48 -3.98 6.56
C GLY A 21 25.31 -3.31 5.86
N LEU A 22 24.09 -3.49 6.34
CA LEU A 22 22.90 -2.80 5.81
C LEU A 22 22.98 -1.29 6.02
N ARG A 23 23.46 -0.83 7.17
CA ARG A 23 23.69 0.60 7.45
C ARG A 23 24.86 1.16 6.65
N TYR A 24 25.94 0.38 6.46
CA TYR A 24 27.10 0.76 5.66
C TYR A 24 26.76 0.82 4.18
N TYR A 25 25.97 -0.13 3.65
CA TYR A 25 25.44 -0.08 2.28
C TYR A 25 24.49 1.09 2.07
N SER A 26 23.64 1.38 3.03
CA SER A 26 22.69 2.49 3.00
C SER A 26 23.37 3.87 2.98
N LEU A 27 24.50 4.03 3.67
CA LEU A 27 25.20 5.32 3.82
C LEU A 27 26.24 5.57 2.71
N ASN A 28 26.87 4.53 2.15
CA ASN A 28 27.98 4.68 1.22
C ASN A 28 27.69 4.36 -0.24
N HIS A 29 26.60 3.62 -0.53
CA HIS A 29 26.28 3.16 -1.89
C HIS A 29 24.88 3.54 -2.35
N GLY A 30 24.20 4.46 -1.65
CA GLY A 30 22.81 4.76 -1.94
C GLY A 30 22.01 3.47 -2.09
N TRP A 31 20.87 3.33 -1.52
CA TRP A 31 20.00 2.13 -1.50
C TRP A 31 19.97 1.35 -2.83
N HIS A 32 21.06 0.69 -3.19
CA HIS A 32 21.16 -0.24 -4.33
C HIS A 32 20.66 -1.65 -3.95
N SER A 33 19.86 -1.77 -2.93
CA SER A 33 19.24 -3.04 -2.55
C SER A 33 17.82 -3.13 -3.07
N SER A 34 17.68 -3.85 -4.05
CA SER A 34 16.64 -4.71 -4.61
C SER A 34 15.27 -4.75 -3.95
N LEU A 35 14.36 -5.12 -4.80
CA LEU A 35 12.98 -5.52 -4.63
C LEU A 35 12.67 -6.15 -3.30
N ASN A 36 11.54 -5.76 -2.75
CA ASN A 36 10.95 -6.35 -1.55
C ASN A 36 11.85 -6.34 -0.31
N THR A 37 12.95 -5.57 -0.32
CA THR A 37 13.79 -5.45 0.86
C THR A 37 13.07 -4.65 1.94
N ILE A 38 12.35 -3.60 1.56
CA ILE A 38 11.64 -2.72 2.48
C ILE A 38 10.33 -2.30 1.83
N THR A 39 9.21 -2.68 2.43
CA THR A 39 7.88 -2.16 2.08
C THR A 39 7.46 -1.18 3.16
N THR A 40 6.91 -0.04 2.76
CA THR A 40 6.45 1.00 3.69
C THR A 40 4.94 1.13 3.61
N LEU A 41 4.27 0.99 4.76
CA LEU A 41 2.83 1.16 4.94
C LEU A 41 2.53 2.54 5.51
N LEU A 42 1.52 3.22 4.98
CA LEU A 42 1.05 4.49 5.56
C LEU A 42 -0.36 4.86 5.12
N GLY A 43 -1.14 5.40 6.07
CA GLY A 43 -2.44 6.00 5.80
C GLY A 43 -2.34 7.44 5.28
N TYR A 44 -3.34 7.84 4.49
CA TYR A 44 -3.52 9.22 4.04
C TYR A 44 -4.86 9.76 4.54
N ASP A 45 -4.81 10.66 5.52
CA ASP A 45 -5.97 11.12 6.31
C ASP A 45 -6.61 12.42 5.82
N LYS A 46 -6.15 13.01 4.70
CA LYS A 46 -6.68 14.30 4.24
C LYS A 46 -8.12 14.24 3.73
N LEU A 47 -8.58 13.07 3.29
CA LEU A 47 -9.96 12.79 2.89
C LEU A 47 -10.78 12.11 4.00
N LYS A 48 -10.14 11.69 5.10
CA LYS A 48 -10.80 11.07 6.27
C LYS A 48 -11.95 11.89 6.86
N PRO A 49 -11.86 13.24 6.97
CA PRO A 49 -12.99 14.04 7.46
C PRO A 49 -14.29 13.90 6.65
N TYR A 50 -14.17 13.47 5.39
CA TYR A 50 -15.30 13.25 4.47
C TYR A 50 -15.69 11.76 4.35
N GLY A 51 -15.05 10.88 5.13
CA GLY A 51 -15.33 9.44 5.13
C GLY A 51 -14.49 8.61 4.14
N PHE A 52 -13.44 9.18 3.53
CA PHE A 52 -12.62 8.53 2.51
C PHE A 52 -11.13 8.51 2.86
N PRO A 53 -10.73 7.94 4.01
CA PRO A 53 -9.30 7.73 4.26
C PRO A 53 -8.72 6.78 3.21
N ILE A 54 -7.43 6.91 2.92
CA ILE A 54 -6.73 6.08 1.93
C ILE A 54 -5.58 5.38 2.62
N HIS A 55 -5.40 4.10 2.34
CA HIS A 55 -4.26 3.32 2.79
C HIS A 55 -3.40 2.92 1.59
N GLY A 56 -2.07 2.95 1.76
CA GLY A 56 -1.16 2.62 0.67
C GLY A 56 0.14 2.01 1.13
N ALA A 57 0.80 1.32 0.20
CA ALA A 57 2.15 0.81 0.38
C ALA A 57 3.03 1.05 -0.84
N ILE A 58 4.29 1.27 -0.58
CA ILE A 58 5.29 1.52 -1.61
C ILE A 58 6.52 0.63 -1.38
N ASP A 59 7.03 0.05 -2.45
CA ASP A 59 8.33 -0.64 -2.40
C ASP A 59 9.46 0.35 -2.25
N GLY A 60 10.32 0.07 -1.30
CA GLY A 60 11.40 0.98 -0.91
C GLY A 60 12.49 1.13 -1.97
N PHE A 61 12.69 0.17 -2.85
CA PHE A 61 13.71 0.22 -3.90
C PHE A 61 13.17 0.83 -5.20
N SER A 62 12.17 0.18 -5.78
CA SER A 62 11.59 0.56 -7.06
C SER A 62 10.71 1.81 -6.99
N ARG A 63 10.18 2.12 -5.81
CA ARG A 63 9.14 3.13 -5.59
C ARG A 63 7.81 2.74 -6.24
N ARG A 64 7.65 1.46 -6.55
CA ARG A 64 6.39 0.92 -7.04
C ARG A 64 5.35 1.03 -5.94
N VAL A 65 4.21 1.62 -6.25
CA VAL A 65 3.04 1.56 -5.37
C VAL A 65 2.48 0.15 -5.48
N LEU A 66 2.44 -0.56 -4.35
CA LEU A 66 1.98 -1.94 -4.26
C LEU A 66 0.47 -2.01 -4.16
N TRP A 67 -0.12 -1.13 -3.37
CA TRP A 67 -1.56 -0.88 -3.31
C TRP A 67 -1.83 0.57 -2.93
N LEU A 68 -3.01 1.04 -3.28
CA LEU A 68 -3.56 2.34 -2.92
C LEU A 68 -5.07 2.19 -2.86
N GLN A 69 -5.62 2.10 -1.66
CA GLN A 69 -7.01 1.74 -1.45
C GLN A 69 -7.74 2.81 -0.65
N VAL A 70 -8.92 3.25 -1.14
CA VAL A 70 -9.84 3.99 -0.31
C VAL A 70 -10.50 3.02 0.66
N VAL A 71 -10.53 3.37 1.94
CA VAL A 71 -11.01 2.48 3.02
C VAL A 71 -12.01 3.21 3.91
N LYS A 72 -12.85 2.47 4.64
CA LYS A 72 -13.80 3.08 5.58
C LYS A 72 -13.10 3.65 6.81
N SER A 73 -11.99 3.04 7.22
CA SER A 73 -11.22 3.47 8.39
C SER A 73 -9.74 3.19 8.22
N ASN A 74 -8.90 4.17 8.57
CA ASN A 74 -7.46 3.97 8.74
C ASN A 74 -7.09 3.57 10.18
N ASN A 75 -8.06 3.44 11.08
CA ASN A 75 -7.81 3.08 12.48
C ASN A 75 -8.11 1.60 12.75
N ASP A 76 -8.72 0.89 11.82
CA ASP A 76 -9.01 -0.52 11.94
C ASP A 76 -7.77 -1.35 11.53
N PRO A 77 -7.17 -2.12 12.45
CA PRO A 77 -5.97 -2.89 12.16
C PRO A 77 -6.20 -4.03 11.15
N ASN A 78 -7.43 -4.46 10.95
CA ASN A 78 -7.75 -5.50 9.96
C ASN A 78 -7.54 -4.97 8.53
N VAL A 79 -7.78 -3.69 8.27
CA VAL A 79 -7.63 -3.10 6.93
C VAL A 79 -6.20 -3.21 6.40
N PRO A 80 -5.15 -2.66 7.04
CA PRO A 80 -3.79 -2.83 6.54
C PRO A 80 -3.30 -4.28 6.59
N ALA A 81 -3.82 -5.12 7.50
CA ALA A 81 -3.49 -6.54 7.57
C ALA A 81 -4.01 -7.29 6.34
N HIS A 82 -5.27 -7.07 5.95
CA HIS A 82 -5.87 -7.66 4.76
C HIS A 82 -5.13 -7.24 3.49
N LEU A 83 -4.93 -5.93 3.28
CA LEU A 83 -4.21 -5.40 2.12
C LEU A 83 -2.77 -5.93 2.04
N TYR A 84 -2.13 -6.10 3.18
CA TYR A 84 -0.80 -6.70 3.25
C TYR A 84 -0.83 -8.18 2.89
N LEU A 85 -1.80 -8.95 3.40
CA LEU A 85 -1.95 -10.38 3.10
C LEU A 85 -2.24 -10.62 1.62
N GLU A 86 -3.13 -9.84 1.00
CA GLU A 86 -3.37 -9.85 -0.45
C GLU A 86 -2.08 -9.59 -1.23
N CYS A 87 -1.32 -8.56 -0.84
CA CYS A 87 -0.03 -8.25 -1.49
C CYS A 87 0.98 -9.41 -1.36
N VAL A 88 1.05 -10.08 -0.20
CA VAL A 88 1.91 -11.26 -0.01
C VAL A 88 1.44 -12.42 -0.88
N ARG A 89 0.14 -12.61 -1.03
CA ARG A 89 -0.46 -13.66 -1.87
C ARG A 89 -0.16 -13.44 -3.34
N ASP A 90 -0.40 -12.23 -3.85
CA ASP A 90 -0.16 -11.86 -5.26
C ASP A 90 1.31 -11.99 -5.65
N ASN A 91 2.20 -11.67 -4.73
CA ASN A 91 3.64 -11.77 -4.94
C ASN A 91 4.22 -13.15 -4.60
N HIS A 92 3.42 -14.08 -4.06
CA HIS A 92 3.87 -15.37 -3.54
C HIS A 92 5.02 -15.25 -2.51
N GLY A 93 5.01 -14.16 -1.74
CA GLY A 93 6.07 -13.91 -0.77
C GLY A 93 5.99 -12.54 -0.10
N CYS A 94 6.73 -12.41 1.00
CA CYS A 94 6.79 -11.20 1.81
C CYS A 94 8.14 -10.48 1.65
N PRO A 95 8.23 -9.18 2.01
CA PRO A 95 9.48 -8.44 2.01
C PRO A 95 10.43 -8.92 3.10
N LEU A 96 11.73 -8.67 2.95
CA LEU A 96 12.69 -8.88 4.04
C LEU A 96 12.37 -8.02 5.25
N LEU A 97 11.90 -6.81 5.04
CA LEU A 97 11.59 -5.83 6.09
C LEU A 97 10.33 -5.05 5.74
N LEU A 98 9.38 -5.05 6.64
CA LEU A 98 8.20 -4.21 6.61
C LEU A 98 8.41 -2.99 7.51
N TRP A 99 8.13 -1.79 7.01
CA TRP A 99 8.15 -0.56 7.77
C TRP A 99 6.74 0.01 7.87
N SER A 100 6.36 0.46 9.05
CA SER A 100 5.14 1.23 9.27
C SER A 100 5.44 2.41 10.20
N ASP A 101 4.50 3.34 10.32
CA ASP A 101 4.52 4.29 11.41
C ASP A 101 4.13 3.61 12.74
N CYS A 102 4.14 4.39 13.84
CA CYS A 102 3.83 3.87 15.17
C CYS A 102 2.31 3.77 15.42
N GLY A 103 1.48 3.78 14.39
CA GLY A 103 0.03 3.62 14.53
C GLY A 103 -0.34 2.22 14.99
N THR A 104 -1.36 2.13 15.85
CA THR A 104 -1.86 0.85 16.38
C THR A 104 -2.50 -0.02 15.29
N GLU A 105 -3.00 0.60 14.23
CA GLU A 105 -3.59 -0.07 13.06
C GLU A 105 -2.61 -0.97 12.31
N ASN A 106 -1.32 -0.69 12.40
CA ASN A 106 -0.29 -1.49 11.71
C ASN A 106 0.14 -2.75 12.48
N GLY A 107 -0.41 -2.97 13.69
CA GLY A 107 0.01 -4.06 14.58
C GLY A 107 -0.21 -5.45 14.00
N LEU A 108 -1.36 -5.69 13.35
CA LEU A 108 -1.67 -6.99 12.75
C LEU A 108 -0.79 -7.28 11.53
N ALA A 109 -0.62 -6.32 10.62
CA ALA A 109 0.30 -6.47 9.49
C ALA A 109 1.74 -6.72 9.94
N ALA A 110 2.18 -6.06 11.03
CA ALA A 110 3.48 -6.29 11.64
C ALA A 110 3.61 -7.72 12.20
N SER A 111 2.56 -8.23 12.86
CA SER A 111 2.51 -9.59 13.39
C SER A 111 2.56 -10.64 12.28
N MET A 112 1.79 -10.45 11.21
CA MET A 112 1.83 -11.30 10.01
C MET A 112 3.23 -11.35 9.39
N GLN A 113 3.88 -10.19 9.23
CA GLN A 113 5.25 -10.13 8.73
C GLN A 113 6.22 -10.93 9.61
N CYS A 114 6.15 -10.77 10.93
CA CYS A 114 6.99 -11.52 11.86
C CYS A 114 6.72 -13.03 11.79
N TYR A 115 5.46 -13.43 11.66
CA TYR A 115 5.04 -14.82 11.51
C TYR A 115 5.58 -15.45 10.21
N PHE A 116 5.41 -14.78 9.07
CA PHE A 116 5.93 -15.27 7.79
C PHE A 116 7.46 -15.42 7.80
N ARG A 117 8.14 -14.57 8.56
CA ARG A 117 9.59 -14.53 8.69
C ARG A 117 10.15 -15.34 9.87
N ALA A 118 9.30 -16.02 10.67
CA ALA A 118 9.69 -16.66 11.93
C ALA A 118 10.78 -17.74 11.75
N GLN A 119 10.79 -18.45 10.61
CA GLN A 119 11.72 -19.52 10.31
C GLN A 119 12.89 -19.09 9.40
N GLY A 120 13.05 -17.78 9.16
CA GLY A 120 14.19 -17.28 8.38
C GLY A 120 15.51 -17.47 9.10
N ASP A 121 16.58 -17.63 8.35
CA ASP A 121 17.96 -17.81 8.85
C ASP A 121 18.82 -16.55 8.72
N ASP A 122 18.26 -15.47 8.18
CA ASP A 122 18.93 -14.19 8.02
C ASP A 122 18.78 -13.27 9.24
N VAL A 123 19.56 -12.19 9.26
CA VAL A 123 19.61 -11.24 10.39
C VAL A 123 18.33 -10.43 10.62
N LEU A 124 17.41 -10.44 9.65
CA LEU A 124 16.10 -9.75 9.70
C LEU A 124 14.95 -10.74 9.93
N ALA A 125 15.22 -12.00 10.23
CA ALA A 125 14.17 -12.98 10.48
C ALA A 125 13.37 -12.70 11.76
N GLY A 126 12.14 -13.22 11.80
CA GLY A 126 11.22 -13.11 12.93
C GLY A 126 10.86 -11.64 13.25
N GLU A 127 10.89 -11.27 14.51
CA GLU A 127 10.51 -9.93 14.99
C GLU A 127 11.34 -8.79 14.40
N LYS A 128 12.53 -9.09 13.87
CA LYS A 128 13.39 -8.09 13.24
C LYS A 128 12.96 -7.75 11.81
N SER A 129 12.00 -8.49 11.26
CA SER A 129 11.46 -8.28 9.92
C SER A 129 10.42 -7.16 9.85
N HIS A 130 10.01 -6.62 11.00
CA HIS A 130 9.19 -5.42 11.07
C HIS A 130 9.89 -4.30 11.87
N ARG A 131 9.65 -3.06 11.49
CA ARG A 131 10.13 -1.88 12.22
C ARG A 131 9.12 -0.75 12.17
N TYR A 132 8.90 -0.15 13.33
CA TYR A 132 8.25 1.15 13.42
C TYR A 132 9.26 2.25 13.05
N GLY A 133 8.91 3.09 12.10
CA GLY A 133 9.72 4.22 11.66
C GLY A 133 9.07 5.56 12.00
N SER A 134 9.88 6.57 12.31
CA SER A 134 9.39 7.94 12.29
C SER A 134 9.09 8.37 10.84
N SER A 135 8.26 9.41 10.67
CA SER A 135 7.94 9.99 9.34
C SER A 135 9.18 10.28 8.49
N HIS A 136 10.32 10.63 9.12
CA HIS A 136 11.60 10.83 8.42
C HIS A 136 12.18 9.54 7.82
N ALA A 137 11.86 8.38 8.36
CA ALA A 137 12.28 7.10 7.78
C ALA A 137 11.40 6.70 6.58
N ASN A 138 10.18 7.24 6.53
CA ASN A 138 9.16 6.96 5.53
C ASN A 138 9.16 7.98 4.37
N GLN A 139 10.26 8.71 4.15
CA GLN A 139 10.35 9.81 3.17
C GLN A 139 9.85 9.45 1.75
N ARG A 140 9.95 8.19 1.34
CA ARG A 140 9.53 7.77 -0.01
C ARG A 140 8.03 7.83 -0.18
N ILE A 141 7.27 7.26 0.74
CA ILE A 141 5.82 7.31 0.69
C ILE A 141 5.30 8.72 1.02
N GLU A 142 5.97 9.46 1.90
CA GLU A 142 5.65 10.87 2.17
C GLU A 142 5.82 11.77 0.94
N ASN A 143 6.88 11.55 0.17
CA ASN A 143 7.07 12.23 -1.11
C ASN A 143 5.99 11.85 -2.12
N TRP A 144 5.58 10.58 -2.12
CA TRP A 144 4.49 10.09 -2.96
C TRP A 144 3.15 10.72 -2.55
N TRP A 145 2.84 10.83 -1.24
CA TRP A 145 1.66 11.55 -0.75
C TRP A 145 1.65 13.03 -1.16
N SER A 146 2.81 13.66 -1.18
CA SER A 146 2.94 15.04 -1.68
C SER A 146 2.64 15.15 -3.18
N PHE A 147 3.04 14.16 -3.97
CA PHE A 147 2.68 14.06 -5.38
C PHE A 147 1.17 13.83 -5.54
N PHE A 148 0.61 12.84 -4.85
CA PHE A 148 -0.82 12.53 -4.86
C PHE A 148 -1.68 13.74 -4.51
N ARG A 149 -1.27 14.49 -3.47
CA ARG A 149 -1.98 15.71 -3.06
C ARG A 149 -2.06 16.73 -4.18
N ARG A 150 -0.98 16.95 -4.91
CA ARG A 150 -0.95 17.93 -6.01
C ARG A 150 -1.76 17.46 -7.22
N CYS A 151 -1.73 16.17 -7.51
CA CYS A 151 -2.32 15.64 -8.73
C CYS A 151 -3.84 15.40 -8.62
N ARG A 152 -4.32 14.93 -7.48
CA ARG A 152 -5.71 14.44 -7.35
C ARG A 152 -6.40 14.86 -6.05
N SER A 153 -5.83 14.58 -4.87
CA SER A 153 -6.59 14.68 -3.63
C SER A 153 -6.99 16.12 -3.26
N SER A 154 -6.24 17.14 -3.71
CA SER A 154 -6.62 18.54 -3.48
C SER A 154 -7.95 18.90 -4.14
N TRP A 155 -8.24 18.31 -5.31
CA TRP A 155 -9.52 18.48 -5.99
C TRP A 155 -10.66 17.87 -5.16
N TRP A 156 -10.54 16.62 -4.76
CA TRP A 156 -11.54 15.94 -3.94
C TRP A 156 -11.79 16.63 -2.59
N ILE A 157 -10.71 17.12 -1.94
CA ILE A 157 -10.83 17.88 -0.69
C ILE A 157 -11.67 19.15 -0.90
N ASN A 158 -11.45 19.88 -1.97
CA ASN A 158 -12.23 21.09 -2.27
C ASN A 158 -13.67 20.73 -2.65
N TYR A 159 -13.84 19.72 -3.48
CA TYR A 159 -15.16 19.23 -3.89
C TYR A 159 -16.04 18.87 -2.68
N PHE A 160 -15.54 18.04 -1.75
CA PHE A 160 -16.30 17.72 -0.55
C PHE A 160 -16.50 18.91 0.39
N LYS A 161 -15.54 19.85 0.46
CA LYS A 161 -15.75 21.11 1.20
C LYS A 161 -16.93 21.90 0.67
N ASP A 162 -17.05 22.00 -0.65
CA ASP A 162 -18.15 22.71 -1.29
C ASP A 162 -19.48 22.00 -1.01
N LEU A 163 -19.53 20.66 -1.13
CA LEU A 163 -20.74 19.88 -0.79
C LEU A 163 -21.18 20.07 0.69
N VAL A 164 -20.22 20.16 1.61
CA VAL A 164 -20.49 20.41 3.03
C VAL A 164 -20.96 21.86 3.25
N HIS A 165 -20.29 22.82 2.59
CA HIS A 165 -20.64 24.23 2.69
C HIS A 165 -22.06 24.51 2.20
N ASP A 166 -22.44 23.89 1.10
CA ASP A 166 -23.76 24.03 0.48
C ASP A 166 -24.86 23.21 1.19
N GLY A 167 -24.48 22.47 2.26
CA GLY A 167 -25.42 21.67 3.05
C GLY A 167 -25.87 20.36 2.36
N ILE A 168 -25.26 20.01 1.23
CA ILE A 168 -25.57 18.79 0.46
C ILE A 168 -25.06 17.56 1.23
N LEU A 169 -23.82 17.61 1.73
CA LEU A 169 -23.22 16.55 2.55
C LEU A 169 -23.18 16.95 4.02
N GLN A 170 -23.78 16.14 4.88
CA GLN A 170 -23.85 16.35 6.33
C GLN A 170 -22.93 15.35 7.04
N LEU A 171 -21.73 15.78 7.48
CA LEU A 171 -20.71 14.91 8.07
C LEU A 171 -21.13 14.23 9.39
N GLY A 172 -22.09 14.82 10.11
CA GLY A 172 -22.62 14.25 11.37
C GLY A 172 -23.81 13.30 11.17
N ASN A 173 -24.25 13.08 9.93
CA ASN A 173 -25.40 12.23 9.60
C ASN A 173 -24.90 10.91 9.03
N GLU A 174 -25.15 9.81 9.73
CA GLU A 174 -24.71 8.47 9.34
C GLU A 174 -25.26 8.05 7.97
N LEU A 175 -26.54 8.31 7.71
CA LEU A 175 -27.16 8.02 6.43
C LEU A 175 -26.45 8.74 5.27
N HIS A 176 -26.14 10.04 5.45
CA HIS A 176 -25.38 10.81 4.45
C HIS A 176 -23.99 10.22 4.24
N MET A 177 -23.28 9.81 5.31
CA MET A 177 -21.93 9.26 5.21
C MET A 177 -21.92 7.90 4.53
N GLU A 178 -22.87 7.01 4.84
CA GLU A 178 -22.99 5.71 4.18
C GLU A 178 -23.41 5.84 2.72
N CYS A 179 -24.34 6.75 2.42
CA CYS A 179 -24.73 7.06 1.04
C CYS A 179 -23.54 7.63 0.24
N ALA A 180 -22.79 8.56 0.84
CA ALA A 180 -21.61 9.13 0.20
C ALA A 180 -20.54 8.07 -0.06
N TRP A 181 -20.34 7.15 0.90
CA TRP A 181 -19.42 6.02 0.72
C TRP A 181 -19.81 5.18 -0.50
N LEU A 182 -21.07 4.77 -0.61
CA LEU A 182 -21.55 3.96 -1.74
C LEU A 182 -21.33 4.67 -3.08
N CYS A 183 -21.61 5.97 -3.13
CA CYS A 183 -21.58 6.73 -4.38
C CYS A 183 -20.18 7.15 -4.80
N PHE A 184 -19.34 7.61 -3.87
CA PHE A 184 -18.07 8.23 -4.22
C PHE A 184 -16.86 7.30 -4.09
N SER A 185 -16.89 6.27 -3.21
CA SER A 185 -15.74 5.40 -3.03
C SER A 185 -15.33 4.66 -4.30
N PRO A 186 -16.25 4.14 -5.17
CA PRO A 186 -15.86 3.49 -6.42
C PRO A 186 -15.18 4.45 -7.40
N VAL A 187 -15.66 5.70 -7.49
CA VAL A 187 -15.08 6.71 -8.37
C VAL A 187 -13.69 7.12 -7.90
N ILE A 188 -13.53 7.35 -6.58
CA ILE A 188 -12.24 7.66 -5.98
C ILE A 188 -11.27 6.49 -6.22
N GLN A 189 -11.72 5.24 -6.01
CA GLN A 189 -10.87 4.05 -6.21
C GLN A 189 -10.43 3.89 -7.66
N GLN A 190 -11.32 4.13 -8.61
CA GLN A 190 -10.95 4.10 -10.03
C GLN A 190 -9.86 5.11 -10.35
N GLU A 191 -9.98 6.36 -9.87
CA GLU A 191 -8.94 7.38 -10.07
C GLU A 191 -7.62 7.01 -9.38
N LEU A 192 -7.67 6.36 -8.20
CA LEU A 192 -6.48 5.86 -7.52
C LEU A 192 -5.79 4.77 -8.35
N ASN A 193 -6.54 3.85 -8.94
CA ASN A 193 -6.01 2.79 -9.81
C ASN A 193 -5.31 3.36 -11.04
N GLU A 194 -5.95 4.31 -11.74
CA GLU A 194 -5.35 5.00 -12.88
C GLU A 194 -4.05 5.75 -12.50
N LEU A 195 -4.04 6.37 -11.33
CA LEU A 195 -2.87 7.07 -10.83
C LEU A 195 -1.72 6.10 -10.50
N VAL A 196 -2.02 4.94 -9.92
CA VAL A 196 -1.05 3.88 -9.63
C VAL A 196 -0.44 3.33 -10.92
N GLU A 197 -1.26 3.02 -11.92
CA GLU A 197 -0.79 2.55 -13.23
C GLU A 197 0.13 3.58 -13.88
N HIS A 198 -0.28 4.85 -13.89
CA HIS A 198 0.54 5.94 -14.43
C HIS A 198 1.85 6.09 -13.67
N TRP A 199 1.83 6.07 -12.32
CA TRP A 199 3.03 6.18 -11.51
C TRP A 199 3.97 4.99 -11.72
N ASN A 200 3.46 3.78 -11.70
CA ASN A 200 4.27 2.58 -11.79
C ASN A 200 4.93 2.40 -13.17
N SER A 201 4.27 2.90 -14.24
CA SER A 201 4.77 2.79 -15.61
C SER A 201 5.67 3.94 -16.05
N HIS A 202 5.57 5.15 -15.44
CA HIS A 202 6.32 6.29 -15.93
C HIS A 202 7.80 6.26 -15.54
N TYR A 203 8.66 6.83 -16.38
CA TYR A 203 10.10 6.89 -16.12
C TYR A 203 10.44 8.01 -15.13
N ILE A 204 10.94 7.64 -13.95
CA ILE A 204 11.41 8.55 -12.91
C ILE A 204 12.87 8.89 -13.20
N ARG A 205 13.16 10.17 -13.38
CA ARG A 205 14.52 10.68 -13.62
C ARG A 205 15.38 10.56 -12.35
N ARG A 206 16.71 10.50 -12.56
CA ARG A 206 17.68 10.55 -11.46
C ARG A 206 17.48 11.81 -10.64
N SER A 207 17.35 11.67 -9.35
CA SER A 207 17.28 12.79 -8.41
C SER A 207 18.65 13.09 -7.79
N ARG A 208 18.77 14.22 -7.07
CA ARG A 208 19.97 14.56 -6.30
C ARG A 208 20.17 13.64 -5.07
N HIS A 209 19.21 12.80 -4.75
CA HIS A 209 19.17 11.95 -3.56
C HIS A 209 19.40 10.47 -3.87
N ASP A 210 20.39 10.13 -4.68
CA ASP A 210 20.83 8.75 -4.98
C ASP A 210 19.70 7.74 -5.29
N THR A 211 18.62 8.19 -5.93
CA THR A 211 17.56 7.29 -6.39
C THR A 211 17.89 6.79 -7.79
N LEU A 212 17.73 5.49 -8.01
CA LEU A 212 17.89 4.90 -9.33
C LEU A 212 16.86 5.50 -10.29
N PRO A 213 17.28 5.94 -11.49
CA PRO A 213 16.34 6.31 -12.53
C PRO A 213 15.69 5.05 -13.12
N GLY A 214 14.44 5.15 -13.54
CA GLY A 214 13.74 4.03 -14.17
C GLY A 214 12.23 4.10 -13.92
N ALA A 215 11.47 3.30 -14.65
CA ALA A 215 10.08 3.08 -14.34
C ALA A 215 9.97 2.15 -13.12
N PRO A 216 9.10 2.46 -12.12
CA PRO A 216 8.92 1.62 -10.94
C PRO A 216 8.65 0.16 -11.27
N ASP A 217 7.81 -0.15 -12.25
CA ASP A 217 7.53 -1.53 -12.66
C ASP A 217 8.79 -2.24 -13.20
N VAL A 218 9.60 -1.56 -14.02
CA VAL A 218 10.83 -2.16 -14.53
C VAL A 218 11.83 -2.44 -13.41
N LEU A 219 11.97 -1.51 -12.46
CA LEU A 219 12.82 -1.70 -11.30
C LEU A 219 12.32 -2.79 -10.36
N TYR A 220 11.00 -3.01 -10.31
CA TYR A 220 10.37 -4.00 -9.45
C TYR A 220 10.44 -5.42 -10.02
N TYR A 221 10.10 -5.59 -11.31
CA TYR A 221 10.03 -6.91 -11.94
C TYR A 221 11.35 -7.38 -12.57
N LEU A 222 12.25 -6.45 -12.88
CA LEU A 222 13.53 -6.72 -13.54
C LEU A 222 14.70 -6.01 -12.82
N PRO A 223 14.88 -6.27 -11.51
CA PRO A 223 15.89 -5.57 -10.69
C PRO A 223 17.29 -5.74 -11.21
N GLU A 224 17.60 -6.91 -11.82
CA GLU A 224 18.93 -7.27 -12.30
C GLU A 224 19.38 -6.30 -13.40
N LEU A 225 18.48 -5.73 -14.19
CA LEU A 225 18.81 -4.71 -15.19
C LEU A 225 19.40 -3.43 -14.57
N SER A 226 19.15 -3.23 -13.27
CA SER A 226 19.65 -2.08 -12.51
C SER A 226 20.69 -2.45 -11.47
N GLY A 227 21.27 -3.66 -11.55
CA GLY A 227 22.26 -4.17 -10.61
C GLY A 227 21.68 -4.59 -9.25
N GLY A 228 20.38 -4.75 -9.17
CA GLY A 228 19.67 -5.28 -8.00
C GLY A 228 19.50 -6.80 -8.04
N SER A 229 18.84 -7.34 -7.03
CA SER A 229 18.43 -8.76 -6.96
C SER A 229 17.05 -8.83 -6.30
N ASP A 230 16.29 -9.87 -6.55
CA ASP A 230 15.04 -10.14 -5.82
C ASP A 230 15.36 -10.68 -4.43
N TYR A 231 14.90 -10.00 -3.38
CA TYR A 231 15.03 -10.43 -1.97
C TYR A 231 13.68 -10.81 -1.35
N LYS A 232 12.68 -11.00 -2.16
CA LYS A 232 11.41 -11.53 -1.72
C LYS A 232 11.60 -12.88 -1.02
N VAL A 233 10.96 -13.05 0.12
CA VAL A 233 10.97 -14.30 0.88
C VAL A 233 9.69 -15.05 0.57
N ASN A 234 9.83 -16.25 -0.01
CA ASN A 234 8.69 -17.09 -0.31
C ASN A 234 7.91 -17.45 0.97
N VAL A 235 6.61 -17.30 0.91
CA VAL A 235 5.69 -17.68 2.00
C VAL A 235 4.88 -18.89 1.54
N PRO A 236 4.87 -20.01 2.30
CA PRO A 236 4.04 -21.16 2.00
C PRO A 236 2.55 -20.79 2.00
N LEU A 237 1.80 -21.39 1.07
CA LEU A 237 0.37 -21.13 0.93
C LEU A 237 -0.43 -21.48 2.22
N GLU A 238 -0.01 -22.53 2.94
CA GLU A 238 -0.60 -22.92 4.22
C GLU A 238 -0.55 -21.77 5.23
N LYS A 239 0.59 -21.06 5.34
CA LYS A 239 0.74 -19.92 6.24
C LYS A 239 -0.13 -18.74 5.85
N MET A 240 -0.32 -18.51 4.55
CA MET A 240 -1.21 -17.44 4.06
C MET A 240 -2.67 -17.78 4.40
N ASN A 241 -3.08 -19.05 4.19
CA ASN A 241 -4.43 -19.49 4.50
C ASN A 241 -4.72 -19.47 6.02
N GLU A 242 -3.73 -19.80 6.87
CA GLU A 242 -3.85 -19.67 8.32
C GLU A 242 -4.13 -18.21 8.72
N MET A 243 -3.40 -17.27 8.16
CA MET A 243 -3.61 -15.83 8.45
C MET A 243 -4.94 -15.33 7.90
N GLU A 244 -5.36 -15.78 6.73
CA GLU A 244 -6.66 -15.43 6.16
C GLU A 244 -7.82 -15.90 7.03
N ALA A 245 -7.75 -17.14 7.51
CA ALA A 245 -8.78 -17.71 8.40
C ALA A 245 -8.82 -17.02 9.78
N GLU A 246 -7.68 -16.50 10.27
CA GLU A 246 -7.59 -15.81 11.56
C GLU A 246 -8.08 -14.35 11.46
N TYR A 247 -7.90 -13.70 10.32
CA TYR A 247 -8.17 -12.28 10.09
C TYR A 247 -9.16 -12.05 8.94
N GLU A 248 -10.18 -12.89 8.86
CA GLU A 248 -11.24 -12.74 7.86
C GLU A 248 -11.95 -11.40 8.07
N LEU A 249 -11.78 -10.47 7.11
CA LEU A 249 -12.57 -9.25 7.06
C LEU A 249 -13.96 -9.64 6.57
N GLU A 250 -14.88 -9.81 7.50
CA GLU A 250 -16.29 -9.80 7.13
C GLU A 250 -16.62 -8.41 6.57
N GLU A 251 -16.92 -8.33 5.29
CA GLU A 251 -17.61 -7.17 4.74
C GLU A 251 -19.02 -7.16 5.34
N CYS A 252 -19.15 -6.58 6.52
CA CYS A 252 -20.46 -6.30 7.09
C CYS A 252 -21.10 -5.20 6.25
N ILE A 253 -21.89 -5.60 5.25
CA ILE A 253 -22.83 -4.72 4.60
C ILE A 253 -23.83 -4.31 5.70
N ASN A 254 -23.85 -3.03 6.05
CA ASN A 254 -24.80 -2.53 7.04
C ASN A 254 -26.18 -2.30 6.42
N ASP A 255 -27.19 -2.12 7.26
CA ASP A 255 -28.59 -1.93 6.84
C ASP A 255 -28.77 -0.79 5.83
N HIS A 256 -27.97 0.28 5.97
CA HIS A 256 -28.01 1.42 5.02
C HIS A 256 -27.49 0.99 3.63
N GLN A 257 -26.43 0.22 3.55
CA GLN A 257 -25.88 -0.26 2.29
C GLN A 257 -26.85 -1.22 1.60
N GLU A 258 -27.47 -2.14 2.35
CA GLU A 258 -28.52 -3.04 1.82
C GLU A 258 -29.69 -2.25 1.27
N TYR A 259 -30.15 -1.25 2.02
CA TYR A 259 -31.25 -0.38 1.58
C TYR A 259 -30.90 0.38 0.29
N PHE A 260 -29.73 0.97 0.20
CA PHE A 260 -29.31 1.69 -1.01
C PHE A 260 -29.20 0.77 -2.22
N HIS A 261 -28.67 -0.42 -2.06
CA HIS A 261 -28.62 -1.43 -3.13
C HIS A 261 -30.02 -1.81 -3.60
N TYR A 262 -30.95 -2.03 -2.66
CA TYR A 262 -32.35 -2.30 -2.99
C TYR A 262 -32.99 -1.14 -3.79
N VAL A 263 -32.75 0.12 -3.38
CA VAL A 263 -33.25 1.30 -4.10
C VAL A 263 -32.64 1.38 -5.51
N MET A 264 -31.34 1.13 -5.64
CA MET A 264 -30.67 1.13 -6.94
C MET A 264 -31.29 0.08 -7.88
N GLU A 265 -31.47 -1.14 -7.42
CA GLU A 265 -32.10 -2.20 -8.21
C GLU A 265 -33.54 -1.83 -8.62
N THR A 266 -34.35 -1.35 -7.67
CA THR A 266 -35.77 -1.03 -7.91
C THR A 266 -35.95 0.13 -8.87
N ARG A 267 -35.06 1.12 -8.85
CA ARG A 267 -35.10 2.31 -9.71
C ARG A 267 -34.23 2.19 -10.97
N GLY A 268 -33.50 1.09 -11.15
CA GLY A 268 -32.59 0.87 -12.28
C GLY A 268 -31.40 1.83 -12.30
N LEU A 269 -30.95 2.29 -11.12
CA LEU A 269 -29.80 3.19 -10.98
C LEU A 269 -28.50 2.41 -11.14
N GLN A 270 -27.50 3.04 -11.78
CA GLN A 270 -26.20 2.43 -12.04
C GLN A 270 -25.12 3.04 -11.15
N PHE A 271 -24.04 2.29 -10.90
CA PHE A 271 -22.88 2.84 -10.24
C PHE A 271 -22.24 3.96 -11.07
N PRO A 272 -21.78 5.04 -10.42
CA PRO A 272 -21.22 6.18 -11.13
C PRO A 272 -19.80 5.90 -11.65
N SER A 273 -19.47 6.56 -12.76
CA SER A 273 -18.13 6.58 -13.36
C SER A 273 -17.43 7.95 -13.21
N SER A 274 -18.13 8.94 -12.68
CA SER A 274 -17.63 10.30 -12.49
C SER A 274 -18.17 10.93 -11.19
N ALA A 275 -17.52 12.00 -10.73
CA ALA A 275 -17.95 12.72 -9.54
C ALA A 275 -19.36 13.34 -9.69
N ASP A 276 -19.71 13.81 -10.90
CA ASP A 276 -21.04 14.39 -11.17
C ASP A 276 -22.12 13.30 -11.14
N GLU A 277 -21.85 12.12 -11.71
CA GLU A 277 -22.76 10.97 -11.63
C GLU A 277 -22.87 10.46 -10.18
N ALA A 278 -21.79 10.46 -9.41
CA ALA A 278 -21.81 10.10 -8.00
C ALA A 278 -22.67 11.06 -7.17
N LEU A 279 -22.60 12.36 -7.44
CA LEU A 279 -23.44 13.36 -6.80
C LEU A 279 -24.93 13.17 -7.15
N LEU A 280 -25.22 12.89 -8.41
CA LEU A 280 -26.59 12.62 -8.86
C LEU A 280 -27.15 11.36 -8.19
N LEU A 281 -26.37 10.29 -8.13
CA LEU A 281 -26.77 9.05 -7.43
C LEU A 281 -26.99 9.31 -5.94
N PHE A 282 -26.07 10.04 -5.29
CA PHE A 282 -26.17 10.43 -3.88
C PHE A 282 -27.48 11.16 -3.57
N GLN A 283 -27.85 12.15 -4.39
CA GLN A 283 -29.09 12.90 -4.23
C GLN A 283 -30.32 12.00 -4.43
N ASN A 284 -30.34 11.17 -5.46
CA ASN A 284 -31.43 10.24 -5.74
C ASN A 284 -31.66 9.23 -4.62
N LEU A 285 -30.59 8.74 -3.99
CA LEU A 285 -30.66 7.77 -2.88
C LEU A 285 -31.18 8.44 -1.59
N LEU A 286 -30.72 9.66 -1.30
CA LEU A 286 -31.19 10.40 -0.13
C LEU A 286 -32.66 10.85 -0.27
N GLU A 287 -33.13 11.18 -1.49
CA GLU A 287 -34.55 11.47 -1.72
C GLU A 287 -35.44 10.24 -1.56
N ALA A 288 -34.87 9.04 -1.61
CA ALA A 288 -35.59 7.79 -1.47
C ALA A 288 -35.66 7.32 0.00
N ALA A 289 -34.77 7.82 0.85
CA ALA A 289 -34.62 7.44 2.26
C ALA A 289 -35.42 8.37 3.17
#